data_f55a88d442cee06e8d82cf3f43673795
#
_entry.id   f55a88d442cee06e8d82cf3f43673795
#
_cell.length_a   1.000
_cell.length_b   1.000
_cell.length_c   1.000
_cell.angle_alpha   90.00
_cell.angle_beta   90.00
_cell.angle_gamma   90.00
#
_symmetry.space_group_name_H-M   'P 1'
#
loop_
_entity.id
_entity.type
_entity.pdbx_description
1 polymer ?
#
loop_
_entity_poly.entity_id
_entity_poly.type
_entity_poly.pdbx_seq_one_letter_code
_entity_poly.pdbx_strand_id
1 'polypeptide(L)'
;MINTMKSLLALCLFYSAASVSTAETPIKHTSFRPGEIWTDNNGAHINAHGGGILYDKGTYYWYGEHKVEGDAGNYAQVGVHCYSSKDLYNWKDEGIALKVVEGDHSHPIAKGCILERPKVVYNKKTGKYVMWFHLELKGKGYGSAYAGATKPTGPFKFLKAGRVNPGKWPLNMDKKDQTTEFTKEMPDYVRIIRRDYPGGQMSRDMTIFVDDNGKAYHIYSSEGNITLHIAELTPDYTGHTGKYVRAFINRYMEAPAICKHKGKYYLIASGCTGWAPNAARSAVAKNIAGPWMELKNPCVGPKAGITFGGQSTFILPVQGKPGKFIFMADIWRPKNAIDGRYLWLPMKWEGDQIILEWKDEWTLDDL
;
A
#
# COMPACT_ATOMS: atom_id res chain seq x y z
N MET A 1 -1.27 -39.54 -83.21
CA MET A 1 -1.84 -40.11 -81.98
C MET A 1 -1.66 -39.08 -80.86
N ILE A 2 -2.72 -38.36 -80.55
CA ILE A 2 -2.73 -37.22 -79.61
C ILE A 2 -3.32 -37.74 -78.28
N ASN A 3 -2.53 -37.77 -77.20
CA ASN A 3 -2.99 -38.13 -75.87
C ASN A 3 -3.36 -36.87 -75.09
N THR A 4 -4.64 -36.72 -74.83
CA THR A 4 -5.18 -35.65 -73.97
C THR A 4 -5.15 -36.09 -72.51
N MET A 5 -4.31 -35.40 -71.70
CA MET A 5 -4.36 -35.49 -70.22
C MET A 5 -5.46 -34.59 -69.69
N LYS A 6 -6.42 -35.16 -68.98
CA LYS A 6 -7.45 -34.42 -68.22
C LYS A 6 -6.87 -34.11 -66.80
N SER A 7 -6.66 -32.83 -66.52
CA SER A 7 -6.34 -32.38 -65.15
C SER A 7 -7.62 -32.28 -64.30
N LEU A 8 -7.67 -33.05 -63.22
CA LEU A 8 -8.71 -32.92 -62.16
C LEU A 8 -8.29 -31.83 -61.17
N LEU A 9 -9.03 -30.75 -61.15
CA LEU A 9 -8.86 -29.70 -60.10
C LEU A 9 -9.67 -30.10 -58.86
N ALA A 10 -8.99 -30.46 -57.76
CA ALA A 10 -9.60 -30.70 -56.47
C ALA A 10 -9.77 -29.38 -55.73
N LEU A 11 -11.02 -28.94 -55.51
CA LEU A 11 -11.36 -27.74 -54.72
C LEU A 11 -11.42 -28.12 -53.26
N CYS A 12 -10.38 -27.81 -52.48
CA CYS A 12 -10.39 -27.95 -51.03
C CYS A 12 -11.12 -26.75 -50.40
N LEU A 13 -12.35 -26.97 -49.93
CA LEU A 13 -13.10 -26.02 -49.10
C LEU A 13 -12.53 -26.07 -47.67
N PHE A 14 -11.77 -25.04 -47.27
CA PHE A 14 -11.41 -24.84 -45.87
C PHE A 14 -12.62 -24.27 -45.12
N TYR A 15 -13.27 -25.07 -44.28
CA TYR A 15 -14.18 -24.58 -43.25
C TYR A 15 -13.37 -24.02 -42.11
N SER A 16 -13.27 -22.70 -42.01
CA SER A 16 -12.77 -22.04 -40.78
C SER A 16 -13.90 -22.05 -39.75
N ALA A 17 -13.79 -22.94 -38.78
CA ALA A 17 -14.63 -22.86 -37.58
C ALA A 17 -14.20 -21.66 -36.77
N ALA A 18 -14.98 -20.57 -36.82
CA ALA A 18 -14.83 -19.45 -35.87
C ALA A 18 -15.26 -19.96 -34.50
N SER A 19 -14.30 -20.17 -33.60
CA SER A 19 -14.56 -20.39 -32.20
C SER A 19 -15.17 -19.12 -31.61
N VAL A 20 -16.47 -19.11 -31.38
CA VAL A 20 -17.15 -18.09 -30.60
C VAL A 20 -16.69 -18.30 -29.15
N SER A 21 -15.73 -17.50 -28.70
CA SER A 21 -15.43 -17.39 -27.27
C SER A 21 -16.63 -16.72 -26.60
N THR A 22 -17.44 -17.53 -25.90
CA THR A 22 -18.46 -17.01 -25.00
C THR A 22 -17.69 -16.30 -23.84
N ALA A 23 -17.65 -14.96 -23.84
CA ALA A 23 -17.20 -14.22 -22.70
C ALA A 23 -18.08 -14.61 -21.49
N GLU A 24 -17.48 -15.26 -20.50
CA GLU A 24 -18.18 -15.56 -19.26
C GLU A 24 -18.65 -14.24 -18.63
N THR A 25 -19.92 -14.21 -18.20
CA THR A 25 -20.46 -13.04 -17.50
C THR A 25 -19.63 -12.83 -16.23
N PRO A 26 -19.09 -11.61 -15.97
CA PRO A 26 -18.29 -11.36 -14.78
C PRO A 26 -19.05 -11.76 -13.51
N ILE A 27 -18.36 -12.43 -12.60
CA ILE A 27 -18.93 -12.85 -11.31
C ILE A 27 -19.28 -11.58 -10.52
N LYS A 28 -20.55 -11.47 -10.11
CA LYS A 28 -20.99 -10.40 -9.21
C LYS A 28 -20.74 -10.80 -7.76
N HIS A 29 -19.81 -10.12 -7.11
CA HIS A 29 -19.53 -10.31 -5.69
C HIS A 29 -20.57 -9.59 -4.82
N THR A 30 -21.03 -10.25 -3.74
CA THR A 30 -21.99 -9.71 -2.77
C THR A 30 -21.48 -9.73 -1.34
N SER A 31 -20.27 -10.25 -1.15
CA SER A 31 -19.61 -10.42 0.15
C SER A 31 -18.09 -10.32 0.00
N PHE A 32 -17.39 -10.14 1.11
CA PHE A 32 -15.94 -10.29 1.21
C PHE A 32 -15.61 -11.74 1.57
N ARG A 33 -14.62 -12.32 0.88
CA ARG A 33 -14.09 -13.68 1.13
C ARG A 33 -12.56 -13.59 1.30
N PRO A 34 -12.09 -13.32 2.52
CA PRO A 34 -10.68 -13.11 2.78
C PRO A 34 -9.80 -14.28 2.33
N GLY A 35 -8.72 -13.99 1.59
CA GLY A 35 -7.78 -14.99 1.11
C GLY A 35 -8.18 -15.71 -0.18
N GLU A 36 -9.39 -15.50 -0.71
CA GLU A 36 -9.81 -16.04 -2.00
C GLU A 36 -9.36 -15.16 -3.18
N ILE A 37 -9.48 -15.68 -4.40
CA ILE A 37 -9.38 -14.90 -5.63
C ILE A 37 -10.53 -13.90 -5.68
N TRP A 38 -10.20 -12.65 -5.92
CA TRP A 38 -11.18 -11.58 -6.06
C TRP A 38 -11.08 -11.01 -7.47
N THR A 39 -12.08 -11.26 -8.29
CA THR A 39 -12.08 -10.87 -9.69
C THR A 39 -12.65 -9.46 -9.90
N ASP A 40 -12.09 -8.75 -10.86
CA ASP A 40 -12.61 -7.48 -11.35
C ASP A 40 -13.74 -7.66 -12.37
N ASN A 41 -14.18 -6.57 -13.00
CA ASN A 41 -15.21 -6.57 -14.03
C ASN A 41 -14.82 -7.30 -15.33
N ASN A 42 -13.55 -7.65 -15.50
CA ASN A 42 -13.05 -8.40 -16.65
C ASN A 42 -12.86 -9.89 -16.33
N GLY A 43 -13.15 -10.31 -15.08
CA GLY A 43 -12.91 -11.66 -14.58
C GLY A 43 -11.45 -11.93 -14.19
N ALA A 44 -10.58 -10.93 -14.24
CA ALA A 44 -9.18 -11.06 -13.83
C ALA A 44 -9.05 -10.85 -12.31
N HIS A 45 -8.11 -11.58 -11.69
CA HIS A 45 -7.79 -11.33 -10.27
C HIS A 45 -7.27 -9.90 -10.08
N ILE A 46 -7.86 -9.18 -9.12
CA ILE A 46 -7.44 -7.82 -8.77
C ILE A 46 -5.95 -7.81 -8.43
N ASN A 47 -5.22 -6.87 -9.00
CA ASN A 47 -3.78 -6.72 -8.87
C ASN A 47 -3.45 -5.34 -8.29
N ALA A 48 -3.69 -5.17 -6.99
CA ALA A 48 -3.54 -3.90 -6.26
C ALA A 48 -2.90 -4.15 -4.88
N HIS A 49 -1.67 -4.70 -4.90
CA HIS A 49 -0.98 -5.13 -3.67
C HIS A 49 -0.40 -3.96 -2.88
N GLY A 50 -0.25 -4.13 -1.55
CA GLY A 50 0.33 -3.13 -0.65
C GLY A 50 -0.43 -1.81 -0.58
N GLY A 51 -1.63 -1.77 -1.11
CA GLY A 51 -2.35 -0.59 -1.49
C GLY A 51 -3.14 0.14 -0.40
N GLY A 52 -3.98 1.05 -0.87
CA GLY A 52 -4.94 1.78 -0.05
C GLY A 52 -6.11 2.30 -0.89
N ILE A 53 -7.13 2.78 -0.22
CA ILE A 53 -8.34 3.25 -0.85
C ILE A 53 -8.56 4.73 -0.60
N LEU A 54 -8.89 5.46 -1.66
CA LEU A 54 -9.43 6.81 -1.61
C LEU A 54 -10.95 6.74 -1.87
N TYR A 55 -11.75 7.41 -1.06
CA TYR A 55 -13.14 7.69 -1.40
C TYR A 55 -13.28 9.11 -1.90
N ASP A 56 -13.84 9.28 -3.08
CA ASP A 56 -14.13 10.60 -3.66
C ASP A 56 -15.46 10.57 -4.43
N LYS A 57 -16.33 11.53 -4.12
CA LYS A 57 -17.60 11.77 -4.84
C LYS A 57 -18.45 10.51 -5.08
N GLY A 58 -18.62 9.70 -4.04
CA GLY A 58 -19.46 8.49 -4.11
C GLY A 58 -18.78 7.29 -4.77
N THR A 59 -17.45 7.31 -4.93
CA THR A 59 -16.69 6.21 -5.53
C THR A 59 -15.46 5.90 -4.67
N TYR A 60 -15.22 4.63 -4.45
CA TYR A 60 -13.97 4.13 -3.88
C TYR A 60 -12.97 3.88 -5.00
N TYR A 61 -11.72 4.28 -4.81
CA TYR A 61 -10.62 4.03 -5.72
C TYR A 61 -9.55 3.26 -4.98
N TRP A 62 -9.29 2.04 -5.40
CA TRP A 62 -8.25 1.18 -4.83
C TRP A 62 -7.00 1.27 -5.66
N TYR A 63 -5.90 1.68 -5.05
CA TYR A 63 -4.58 1.75 -5.69
C TYR A 63 -3.66 0.73 -5.04
N GLY A 64 -2.88 0.04 -5.85
CA GLY A 64 -1.88 -0.90 -5.36
C GLY A 64 -0.81 -1.20 -6.39
N GLU A 65 0.22 -1.89 -5.95
CA GLU A 65 1.30 -2.37 -6.79
C GLU A 65 0.77 -3.37 -7.79
N HIS A 66 1.00 -3.13 -9.09
CA HIS A 66 0.66 -4.10 -10.14
C HIS A 66 1.83 -5.06 -10.31
N LYS A 67 1.71 -6.25 -9.78
CA LYS A 67 2.71 -7.31 -9.89
C LYS A 67 2.59 -8.05 -11.22
N VAL A 68 3.70 -8.59 -11.70
CA VAL A 68 3.74 -9.52 -12.84
C VAL A 68 3.87 -10.95 -12.34
N GLU A 69 3.56 -11.91 -13.19
CA GLU A 69 3.71 -13.33 -12.89
C GLU A 69 5.17 -13.70 -12.60
N GLY A 70 5.39 -14.68 -11.73
CA GLY A 70 6.69 -15.21 -11.37
C GLY A 70 7.19 -14.74 -10.01
N ASP A 71 8.46 -15.05 -9.72
CA ASP A 71 9.10 -14.93 -8.42
C ASP A 71 9.98 -13.67 -8.25
N ALA A 72 9.84 -12.70 -9.15
CA ALA A 72 10.63 -11.46 -9.09
C ALA A 72 10.32 -10.59 -7.85
N GLY A 73 9.33 -10.96 -7.03
CA GLY A 73 9.05 -10.33 -5.73
C GLY A 73 8.79 -8.83 -5.86
N ASN A 74 9.62 -8.02 -5.18
CA ASN A 74 9.46 -6.56 -5.18
C ASN A 74 9.79 -5.89 -6.52
N TYR A 75 10.51 -6.57 -7.40
CA TYR A 75 10.81 -6.09 -8.77
C TYR A 75 9.71 -6.44 -9.77
N ALA A 76 8.75 -7.30 -9.37
CA ALA A 76 7.68 -7.78 -10.22
C ALA A 76 6.57 -6.74 -10.32
N GLN A 77 6.80 -5.65 -11.07
CA GLN A 77 5.78 -4.61 -11.22
C GLN A 77 5.92 -3.78 -12.49
N VAL A 78 4.79 -3.20 -12.89
CA VAL A 78 4.70 -2.27 -14.02
C VAL A 78 4.23 -0.87 -13.60
N GLY A 79 3.99 -0.68 -12.32
CA GLY A 79 3.54 0.58 -11.73
C GLY A 79 2.42 0.39 -10.70
N VAL A 80 1.56 1.38 -10.57
CA VAL A 80 0.41 1.38 -9.65
C VAL A 80 -0.87 1.23 -10.44
N HIS A 81 -1.63 0.17 -10.15
CA HIS A 81 -2.95 -0.08 -10.71
C HIS A 81 -4.02 0.69 -9.93
N CYS A 82 -5.11 1.06 -10.62
CA CYS A 82 -6.30 1.67 -10.04
C CYS A 82 -7.53 0.85 -10.38
N TYR A 83 -8.35 0.58 -9.40
CA TYR A 83 -9.69 0.03 -9.55
C TYR A 83 -10.71 0.97 -8.92
N SER A 84 -11.95 0.99 -9.43
CA SER A 84 -13.04 1.79 -8.86
C SER A 84 -14.23 0.94 -8.47
N SER A 85 -14.94 1.31 -7.39
CA SER A 85 -16.11 0.61 -6.89
C SER A 85 -17.14 1.57 -6.27
N LYS A 86 -18.40 1.19 -6.33
CA LYS A 86 -19.51 1.87 -5.63
C LYS A 86 -19.94 1.15 -4.37
N ASP A 87 -19.58 -0.14 -4.23
CA ASP A 87 -20.11 -1.04 -3.20
C ASP A 87 -19.01 -1.77 -2.39
N LEU A 88 -17.73 -1.59 -2.74
CA LEU A 88 -16.56 -2.28 -2.18
C LEU A 88 -16.46 -3.77 -2.54
N TYR A 89 -17.43 -4.35 -3.19
CA TYR A 89 -17.43 -5.76 -3.60
C TYR A 89 -17.02 -5.92 -5.07
N ASN A 90 -17.56 -5.06 -5.93
CA ASN A 90 -17.40 -5.14 -7.39
C ASN A 90 -16.48 -4.01 -7.86
N TRP A 91 -15.36 -4.38 -8.44
CA TRP A 91 -14.30 -3.47 -8.83
C TRP A 91 -14.17 -3.40 -10.33
N LYS A 92 -14.21 -2.18 -10.86
CA LYS A 92 -13.93 -1.89 -12.26
C LYS A 92 -12.46 -1.61 -12.43
N ASP A 93 -11.81 -2.29 -13.38
CA ASP A 93 -10.45 -1.99 -13.78
C ASP A 93 -10.37 -0.61 -14.47
N GLU A 94 -9.60 0.29 -13.90
CA GLU A 94 -9.31 1.63 -14.45
C GLU A 94 -7.90 1.70 -15.08
N GLY A 95 -7.14 0.60 -15.05
CA GLY A 95 -5.81 0.47 -15.62
C GLY A 95 -4.69 1.00 -14.74
N ILE A 96 -3.52 1.17 -15.33
CA ILE A 96 -2.30 1.63 -14.63
C ILE A 96 -2.36 3.14 -14.43
N ALA A 97 -2.58 3.57 -13.19
CA ALA A 97 -2.66 4.98 -12.81
C ALA A 97 -1.29 5.70 -12.80
N LEU A 98 -0.22 4.99 -12.42
CA LEU A 98 1.17 5.45 -12.50
C LEU A 98 2.01 4.35 -13.16
N LYS A 99 2.53 4.60 -14.36
CA LYS A 99 3.42 3.66 -15.08
C LYS A 99 4.87 3.87 -14.67
N VAL A 100 5.63 2.78 -14.56
CA VAL A 100 7.09 2.85 -14.54
C VAL A 100 7.61 3.38 -15.89
N VAL A 101 8.79 3.98 -15.87
CA VAL A 101 9.40 4.54 -17.08
C VAL A 101 10.21 3.47 -17.77
N GLU A 102 9.93 3.22 -19.05
CA GLU A 102 10.66 2.31 -19.91
C GLU A 102 11.69 3.08 -20.76
N GLY A 103 12.84 2.45 -21.03
CA GLY A 103 13.89 3.01 -21.89
C GLY A 103 14.81 4.04 -21.24
N ASP A 104 14.49 4.57 -20.07
CA ASP A 104 15.38 5.45 -19.30
C ASP A 104 15.69 4.82 -17.93
N HIS A 105 16.81 4.12 -17.86
CA HIS A 105 17.28 3.47 -16.62
C HIS A 105 17.77 4.46 -15.55
N SER A 106 17.96 5.74 -15.89
CA SER A 106 18.34 6.78 -14.93
C SER A 106 17.15 7.35 -14.17
N HIS A 107 15.94 7.17 -14.70
CA HIS A 107 14.72 7.68 -14.08
C HIS A 107 14.45 6.99 -12.74
N PRO A 108 14.03 7.70 -11.67
CA PRO A 108 13.80 7.10 -10.36
C PRO A 108 12.79 5.94 -10.37
N ILE A 109 11.71 6.04 -11.15
CA ILE A 109 10.73 4.96 -11.33
C ILE A 109 10.94 4.21 -12.66
N ALA A 110 12.21 3.95 -13.04
CA ALA A 110 12.52 3.10 -14.19
C ALA A 110 11.97 1.68 -13.98
N LYS A 111 11.65 1.00 -15.09
CA LYS A 111 11.23 -0.42 -15.06
C LYS A 111 12.24 -1.25 -14.26
N GLY A 112 11.75 -2.07 -13.34
CA GLY A 112 12.56 -2.83 -12.38
C GLY A 112 12.96 -2.04 -11.12
N CYS A 113 12.42 -0.84 -10.88
CA CYS A 113 12.50 -0.18 -9.58
C CYS A 113 11.68 -0.96 -8.53
N ILE A 114 12.00 -0.77 -7.25
CA ILE A 114 11.15 -1.21 -6.16
C ILE A 114 10.25 -0.04 -5.78
N LEU A 115 8.96 -0.15 -6.09
CA LEU A 115 7.91 0.80 -5.78
C LEU A 115 6.84 0.08 -4.97
N GLU A 116 6.60 0.51 -3.73
CA GLU A 116 5.76 -0.21 -2.79
C GLU A 116 4.82 0.71 -2.02
N ARG A 117 3.75 0.13 -1.50
CA ARG A 117 2.80 0.76 -0.56
C ARG A 117 2.16 2.05 -1.09
N PRO A 118 1.69 2.15 -2.34
CA PRO A 118 1.11 3.39 -2.86
C PRO A 118 -0.15 3.78 -2.06
N LYS A 119 -0.24 5.08 -1.74
CA LYS A 119 -1.39 5.70 -1.08
C LYS A 119 -1.74 6.99 -1.81
N VAL A 120 -3.02 7.18 -2.12
CA VAL A 120 -3.51 8.39 -2.79
C VAL A 120 -4.39 9.19 -1.84
N VAL A 121 -4.16 10.48 -1.79
CA VAL A 121 -4.97 11.44 -1.04
C VAL A 121 -5.41 12.59 -1.94
N TYR A 122 -6.61 13.11 -1.70
CA TYR A 122 -7.10 14.30 -2.39
C TYR A 122 -6.80 15.55 -1.59
N ASN A 123 -6.14 16.51 -2.20
CA ASN A 123 -5.88 17.81 -1.60
C ASN A 123 -6.98 18.82 -1.98
N LYS A 124 -7.84 19.14 -1.03
CA LYS A 124 -8.97 20.05 -1.25
C LYS A 124 -8.53 21.47 -1.63
N LYS A 125 -7.35 21.94 -1.19
CA LYS A 125 -6.85 23.29 -1.48
C LYS A 125 -6.37 23.43 -2.92
N THR A 126 -5.71 22.41 -3.45
CA THR A 126 -5.13 22.41 -4.79
C THR A 126 -6.02 21.77 -5.85
N GLY A 127 -7.06 21.03 -5.42
CA GLY A 127 -7.90 20.23 -6.30
C GLY A 127 -7.18 19.05 -6.96
N LYS A 128 -6.05 18.62 -6.40
CA LYS A 128 -5.20 17.57 -6.98
C LYS A 128 -5.22 16.30 -6.14
N TYR A 129 -5.01 15.18 -6.80
CA TYR A 129 -4.74 13.88 -6.20
C TYR A 129 -3.23 13.70 -6.09
N VAL A 130 -2.73 13.32 -4.91
CA VAL A 130 -1.31 13.12 -4.64
C VAL A 130 -1.12 11.67 -4.22
N MET A 131 -0.29 10.94 -4.94
CA MET A 131 0.10 9.56 -4.66
C MET A 131 1.48 9.56 -4.00
N TRP A 132 1.59 8.97 -2.82
CA TRP A 132 2.85 8.70 -2.14
C TRP A 132 3.15 7.22 -2.19
N PHE A 133 4.44 6.86 -2.26
CA PHE A 133 4.89 5.48 -2.26
C PHE A 133 6.33 5.36 -1.76
N HIS A 134 6.68 4.20 -1.22
CA HIS A 134 8.07 3.80 -1.01
C HIS A 134 8.76 3.62 -2.36
N LEU A 135 10.00 4.07 -2.44
CA LEU A 135 10.85 3.88 -3.61
C LEU A 135 12.28 3.58 -3.18
N GLU A 136 12.86 2.48 -3.68
CA GLU A 136 14.28 2.27 -3.54
C GLU A 136 15.03 3.11 -4.56
N LEU A 137 15.84 4.02 -4.02
CA LEU A 137 16.62 4.98 -4.80
C LEU A 137 17.93 4.32 -5.23
N LYS A 138 18.15 4.20 -6.52
CA LYS A 138 19.36 3.63 -7.09
C LYS A 138 20.61 4.31 -6.52
N GLY A 139 21.47 3.55 -5.84
CA GLY A 139 22.70 4.03 -5.21
C GLY A 139 22.53 4.92 -3.98
N LYS A 140 21.29 5.18 -3.51
CA LYS A 140 20.99 6.05 -2.35
C LYS A 140 20.17 5.36 -1.27
N GLY A 141 19.88 4.07 -1.44
CA GLY A 141 19.04 3.29 -0.54
C GLY A 141 17.57 3.72 -0.55
N TYR A 142 16.88 3.46 0.55
CA TYR A 142 15.44 3.61 0.68
C TYR A 142 14.99 5.05 0.85
N GLY A 143 13.96 5.45 0.12
CA GLY A 143 13.33 6.75 0.20
C GLY A 143 11.85 6.70 -0.10
N SER A 144 11.24 7.86 -0.22
CA SER A 144 9.85 8.01 -0.65
C SER A 144 9.77 8.84 -1.91
N ALA A 145 8.67 8.64 -2.65
CA ALA A 145 8.37 9.42 -3.84
C ALA A 145 6.90 9.82 -3.85
N TYR A 146 6.59 10.82 -4.65
CA TYR A 146 5.22 11.22 -4.89
C TYR A 146 4.97 11.62 -6.34
N ALA A 147 3.72 11.43 -6.75
CA ALA A 147 3.20 11.75 -8.06
C ALA A 147 1.88 12.52 -7.93
N GLY A 148 1.51 13.28 -8.93
CA GLY A 148 0.30 14.10 -8.92
C GLY A 148 -0.59 13.86 -10.14
N ALA A 149 -1.92 14.00 -9.95
CA ALA A 149 -2.91 13.91 -11.01
C ALA A 149 -4.07 14.90 -10.79
N THR A 150 -4.85 15.14 -11.83
CA THR A 150 -6.09 15.95 -11.79
C THR A 150 -7.36 15.09 -11.71
N LYS A 151 -7.22 13.78 -11.92
CA LYS A 151 -8.31 12.79 -11.83
C LYS A 151 -7.90 11.66 -10.90
N PRO A 152 -8.82 11.02 -10.18
CA PRO A 152 -8.50 9.92 -9.30
C PRO A 152 -7.88 8.72 -10.03
N THR A 153 -8.34 8.42 -11.23
CA THR A 153 -7.81 7.32 -12.06
C THR A 153 -6.47 7.66 -12.73
N GLY A 154 -5.93 8.87 -12.51
CA GLY A 154 -4.71 9.32 -13.17
C GLY A 154 -4.93 9.87 -14.60
N PRO A 155 -3.92 9.81 -15.49
CA PRO A 155 -2.57 9.33 -15.20
C PRO A 155 -1.84 10.22 -14.18
N PHE A 156 -1.19 9.57 -13.23
CA PHE A 156 -0.31 10.28 -12.31
C PHE A 156 1.03 10.57 -12.98
N LYS A 157 1.55 11.77 -12.71
CA LYS A 157 2.88 12.18 -13.18
C LYS A 157 3.84 12.17 -12.00
N PHE A 158 4.94 11.46 -12.13
CA PHE A 158 6.03 11.48 -11.15
C PHE A 158 6.50 12.93 -10.93
N LEU A 159 6.65 13.31 -9.67
CA LEU A 159 7.08 14.67 -9.29
C LEU A 159 8.46 14.68 -8.64
N LYS A 160 8.67 13.83 -7.63
CA LYS A 160 9.93 13.83 -6.89
C LYS A 160 10.13 12.52 -6.13
N ALA A 161 11.39 12.17 -5.90
CA ALA A 161 11.83 11.13 -4.97
C ALA A 161 13.01 11.64 -4.14
N GLY A 162 13.17 11.09 -2.94
CA GLY A 162 14.29 11.41 -2.07
C GLY A 162 14.16 10.80 -0.69
N ARG A 163 15.21 10.96 0.10
CA ARG A 163 15.18 10.66 1.53
C ARG A 163 14.44 11.77 2.27
N VAL A 164 13.93 11.44 3.46
CA VAL A 164 12.97 12.28 4.18
C VAL A 164 13.68 13.24 5.14
N ASN A 165 13.26 14.49 5.19
CA ASN A 165 13.69 15.50 6.17
C ASN A 165 15.22 15.68 6.31
N PRO A 166 15.99 15.92 5.23
CA PRO A 166 17.44 16.16 5.32
C PRO A 166 17.75 17.36 6.21
N GLY A 167 18.75 17.20 7.09
CA GLY A 167 19.19 18.27 8.01
C GLY A 167 18.14 18.65 9.07
N LYS A 168 17.19 17.77 9.38
CA LYS A 168 16.18 18.00 10.44
C LYS A 168 16.26 16.91 11.50
N TRP A 169 16.21 17.30 12.75
CA TRP A 169 16.06 16.40 13.88
C TRP A 169 14.59 16.16 14.19
N PRO A 170 14.22 14.97 14.69
CA PRO A 170 12.86 14.73 15.18
C PRO A 170 12.57 15.60 16.40
N LEU A 171 11.33 16.05 16.52
CA LEU A 171 10.89 16.95 17.59
C LEU A 171 11.03 16.33 19.00
N ASN A 172 11.05 15.02 19.09
CA ASN A 172 11.14 14.27 20.34
C ASN A 172 12.49 13.55 20.52
N MET A 173 13.56 14.05 19.90
CA MET A 173 14.91 13.55 20.12
C MET A 173 15.65 14.43 21.12
N ASP A 174 16.24 13.82 22.15
CA ASP A 174 17.00 14.53 23.17
C ASP A 174 18.21 15.26 22.59
N LYS A 175 18.49 16.46 23.11
CA LYS A 175 19.66 17.23 22.69
C LYS A 175 20.96 16.48 22.91
N LYS A 176 21.07 15.71 23.99
CA LYS A 176 22.20 14.84 24.27
C LYS A 176 22.48 13.91 23.11
N ASP A 177 21.45 13.21 22.59
CA ASP A 177 21.57 12.27 21.47
C ASP A 177 21.91 12.95 20.15
N GLN A 178 21.59 14.24 20.01
CA GLN A 178 21.97 15.04 18.83
C GLN A 178 23.44 15.47 18.86
N THR A 179 24.02 15.76 20.03
CA THR A 179 25.30 16.47 20.20
C THR A 179 26.43 15.68 20.81
N THR A 180 26.16 14.59 21.55
CA THR A 180 27.20 13.71 22.14
C THR A 180 28.15 13.23 21.05
N GLU A 181 29.42 13.04 21.34
CA GLU A 181 30.39 12.49 20.40
C GLU A 181 29.91 11.20 19.78
N PHE A 182 30.09 11.06 18.46
CA PHE A 182 29.62 9.88 17.73
C PHE A 182 30.56 8.72 17.99
N THR A 183 30.05 7.64 18.61
CA THR A 183 30.82 6.43 18.87
C THR A 183 30.10 5.19 18.28
N LYS A 184 30.87 4.11 18.12
CA LYS A 184 30.33 2.83 17.64
C LYS A 184 29.46 2.12 18.68
N GLU A 185 29.62 2.46 19.94
CA GLU A 185 28.91 1.92 21.09
C GLU A 185 27.52 2.54 21.28
N MET A 186 27.23 3.62 20.56
CA MET A 186 25.88 4.20 20.56
C MET A 186 24.84 3.19 20.11
N PRO A 187 23.64 3.16 20.72
CA PRO A 187 22.54 2.34 20.25
C PRO A 187 22.24 2.58 18.76
N ASP A 188 21.92 1.52 18.04
CA ASP A 188 21.67 1.58 16.59
C ASP A 188 20.65 2.66 16.20
N TYR A 189 19.58 2.80 16.96
CA TYR A 189 18.54 3.80 16.71
C TYR A 189 19.01 5.26 16.92
N VAL A 190 20.13 5.50 17.62
CA VAL A 190 20.78 6.82 17.72
C VAL A 190 21.80 6.97 16.59
N ARG A 191 22.61 5.95 16.37
CA ARG A 191 23.67 5.93 15.37
C ARG A 191 23.14 6.11 13.96
N ILE A 192 22.04 5.40 13.61
CA ILE A 192 21.48 5.45 12.27
C ILE A 192 20.82 6.80 11.97
N ILE A 193 20.01 7.33 12.89
CA ILE A 193 19.36 8.63 12.66
C ILE A 193 20.37 9.76 12.52
N ARG A 194 21.49 9.70 13.25
CA ARG A 194 22.58 10.68 13.15
C ARG A 194 23.37 10.54 11.84
N ARG A 195 23.69 9.32 11.45
CA ARG A 195 24.33 9.04 10.15
C ARG A 195 23.51 9.61 9.00
N ASP A 196 22.18 9.42 9.05
CA ASP A 196 21.27 9.81 8.00
C ASP A 196 20.83 11.28 8.06
N TYR A 197 21.15 11.99 9.14
CA TYR A 197 20.78 13.39 9.35
C TYR A 197 21.10 14.31 8.17
N PRO A 198 22.34 14.34 7.61
CA PRO A 198 22.66 15.29 6.53
C PRO A 198 21.90 14.98 5.23
N GLY A 199 21.76 13.71 4.88
CA GLY A 199 21.17 13.25 3.62
C GLY A 199 19.67 12.98 3.67
N GLY A 200 19.09 13.07 4.86
CA GLY A 200 17.69 12.71 5.11
C GLY A 200 17.51 11.27 5.57
N GLN A 201 16.41 11.02 6.23
CA GLN A 201 16.08 9.73 6.82
C GLN A 201 15.59 8.73 5.75
N MET A 202 15.86 7.47 5.98
CA MET A 202 15.30 6.36 5.22
C MET A 202 13.77 6.34 5.35
N SER A 203 13.07 5.90 4.30
CA SER A 203 11.64 5.59 4.33
C SER A 203 11.40 4.29 3.58
N ARG A 204 10.73 3.33 4.23
CA ARG A 204 10.27 2.06 3.64
C ARG A 204 8.75 1.96 3.74
N ASP A 205 8.22 0.82 4.21
CA ASP A 205 6.79 0.60 4.37
C ASP A 205 6.08 1.80 4.97
N MET A 206 5.03 2.26 4.31
CA MET A 206 4.43 3.54 4.63
C MET A 206 2.92 3.59 4.44
N THR A 207 2.32 4.57 5.08
CA THR A 207 0.95 5.02 4.79
C THR A 207 0.86 6.54 4.87
N ILE A 208 -0.20 7.10 4.29
CA ILE A 208 -0.55 8.52 4.41
C ILE A 208 -1.85 8.64 5.18
N PHE A 209 -1.89 9.56 6.11
CA PHE A 209 -3.10 9.90 6.87
C PHE A 209 -3.43 11.38 6.74
N VAL A 210 -4.67 11.71 6.39
CA VAL A 210 -5.19 13.08 6.39
C VAL A 210 -6.12 13.24 7.57
N ASP A 211 -5.78 14.15 8.48
CA ASP A 211 -6.57 14.42 9.68
C ASP A 211 -7.76 15.36 9.40
N ASP A 212 -8.71 15.44 10.32
CA ASP A 212 -9.94 16.22 10.22
C ASP A 212 -9.67 17.72 9.95
N ASN A 213 -8.54 18.24 10.42
CA ASN A 213 -8.09 19.62 10.19
C ASN A 213 -7.43 19.84 8.82
N GLY A 214 -7.35 18.81 7.99
CA GLY A 214 -6.72 18.84 6.66
C GLY A 214 -5.21 18.77 6.66
N LYS A 215 -4.53 18.57 7.80
CA LYS A 215 -3.12 18.23 7.84
C LYS A 215 -2.92 16.79 7.40
N ALA A 216 -1.88 16.55 6.62
CA ALA A 216 -1.52 15.20 6.19
C ALA A 216 -0.20 14.77 6.83
N TYR A 217 -0.09 13.48 7.08
CA TYR A 217 1.06 12.86 7.71
C TYR A 217 1.53 11.65 6.91
N HIS A 218 2.83 11.56 6.72
CA HIS A 218 3.52 10.39 6.19
C HIS A 218 4.04 9.58 7.38
N ILE A 219 3.58 8.33 7.50
CA ILE A 219 3.94 7.40 8.56
C ILE A 219 4.71 6.27 7.89
N TYR A 220 5.95 6.03 8.33
CA TYR A 220 6.83 5.11 7.60
C TYR A 220 7.87 4.45 8.52
N SER A 221 8.33 3.27 8.12
CA SER A 221 9.46 2.58 8.74
C SER A 221 10.76 3.28 8.37
N SER A 222 11.60 3.55 9.35
CA SER A 222 12.86 4.25 9.21
C SER A 222 13.95 3.62 10.05
N GLU A 223 15.17 4.18 10.02
CA GLU A 223 16.31 3.77 10.85
C GLU A 223 16.65 2.27 10.68
N GLY A 224 16.57 1.72 9.45
CA GLY A 224 16.75 0.29 9.21
C GLY A 224 15.56 -0.56 9.68
N ASN A 225 14.35 -0.01 9.64
CA ASN A 225 13.09 -0.55 10.19
C ASN A 225 13.04 -0.64 11.73
N ILE A 226 14.00 -0.03 12.42
CA ILE A 226 14.05 -0.05 13.89
C ILE A 226 12.93 0.79 14.50
N THR A 227 12.53 1.89 13.83
CA THR A 227 11.66 2.94 14.36
C THR A 227 10.64 3.38 13.30
N LEU A 228 9.39 3.66 13.69
CA LEU A 228 8.45 4.38 12.83
C LEU A 228 8.67 5.89 12.96
N HIS A 229 8.60 6.60 11.84
CA HIS A 229 8.53 8.05 11.82
C HIS A 229 7.14 8.51 11.43
N ILE A 230 6.71 9.64 12.01
CA ILE A 230 5.46 10.33 11.67
C ILE A 230 5.83 11.75 11.29
N ALA A 231 5.78 12.07 9.99
CA ALA A 231 6.21 13.35 9.43
C ALA A 231 5.04 14.14 8.87
N GLU A 232 4.93 15.43 9.24
CA GLU A 232 3.92 16.35 8.71
C GLU A 232 4.25 16.70 7.26
N LEU A 233 3.27 16.57 6.36
CA LEU A 233 3.39 16.97 4.97
C LEU A 233 3.11 18.48 4.80
N THR A 234 3.63 19.06 3.71
CA THR A 234 3.29 20.42 3.27
C THR A 234 1.79 20.58 2.99
N PRO A 235 1.23 21.81 3.04
CA PRO A 235 -0.19 22.04 2.83
C PRO A 235 -0.76 21.56 1.48
N ASP A 236 0.09 21.39 0.47
CA ASP A 236 -0.25 20.85 -0.86
C ASP A 236 -0.04 19.32 -0.96
N TYR A 237 0.46 18.68 0.11
CA TYR A 237 0.79 17.27 0.24
C TYR A 237 1.95 16.79 -0.65
N THR A 238 2.74 17.69 -1.23
CA THR A 238 3.83 17.37 -2.17
C THR A 238 5.22 17.50 -1.56
N GLY A 239 5.34 17.39 -0.24
CA GLY A 239 6.61 17.48 0.46
C GLY A 239 6.45 17.32 1.96
N HIS A 240 7.57 17.37 2.69
CA HIS A 240 7.61 17.35 4.15
C HIS A 240 7.90 18.76 4.69
N THR A 241 7.25 19.12 5.80
CA THR A 241 7.49 20.42 6.48
C THR A 241 8.83 20.46 7.23
N GLY A 242 9.46 19.30 7.40
CA GLY A 242 10.64 19.13 8.28
C GLY A 242 10.25 18.79 9.73
N LYS A 243 8.97 18.83 10.09
CA LYS A 243 8.47 18.44 11.41
C LYS A 243 8.14 16.97 11.43
N TYR A 244 8.77 16.20 12.31
CA TYR A 244 8.47 14.78 12.50
C TYR A 244 8.82 14.33 13.91
N VAL A 245 8.24 13.21 14.29
CA VAL A 245 8.52 12.51 15.55
C VAL A 245 8.91 11.07 15.27
N ARG A 246 9.62 10.48 16.20
CA ARG A 246 9.93 9.06 16.27
C ARG A 246 8.90 8.38 17.14
N ALA A 247 8.31 7.31 16.65
CA ALA A 247 7.36 6.46 17.38
C ALA A 247 7.87 5.02 17.39
N PHE A 248 7.61 4.29 18.47
CA PHE A 248 8.01 2.88 18.61
C PHE A 248 9.51 2.64 18.39
N ILE A 249 10.35 3.45 19.02
CA ILE A 249 11.81 3.38 18.94
C ILE A 249 12.27 1.98 19.34
N ASN A 250 13.13 1.36 18.52
CA ASN A 250 13.68 0.02 18.73
C ASN A 250 12.60 -1.10 18.76
N ARG A 251 11.45 -0.90 18.07
CA ARG A 251 10.37 -1.89 18.06
C ARG A 251 10.30 -2.70 16.77
N TYR A 252 11.04 -2.35 15.73
CA TYR A 252 11.08 -3.08 14.45
C TYR A 252 9.68 -3.30 13.89
N MET A 253 9.03 -2.21 13.47
CA MET A 253 7.69 -2.24 12.90
C MET A 253 7.69 -1.90 11.41
N GLU A 254 6.91 -2.65 10.63
CA GLU A 254 6.65 -2.44 9.20
C GLU A 254 5.15 -2.30 8.93
N ALA A 255 4.82 -1.93 7.69
CA ALA A 255 3.45 -1.94 7.16
C ALA A 255 2.43 -1.16 8.02
N PRO A 256 2.71 0.11 8.38
CA PRO A 256 1.80 0.89 9.20
C PRO A 256 0.47 1.16 8.49
N ALA A 257 -0.63 0.96 9.20
CA ALA A 257 -1.99 1.35 8.83
C ALA A 257 -2.61 2.11 10.01
N ILE A 258 -3.34 3.19 9.74
CA ILE A 258 -3.82 4.09 10.78
C ILE A 258 -5.26 4.52 10.52
N CYS A 259 -6.01 4.73 11.58
CA CYS A 259 -7.31 5.40 11.54
C CYS A 259 -7.50 6.32 12.76
N LYS A 260 -8.53 7.16 12.69
CA LYS A 260 -9.02 7.95 13.82
C LYS A 260 -10.41 7.47 14.21
N HIS A 261 -10.58 7.09 15.47
CA HIS A 261 -11.86 6.63 16.01
C HIS A 261 -12.13 7.29 17.37
N LYS A 262 -13.30 7.89 17.55
CA LYS A 262 -13.71 8.59 18.80
C LYS A 262 -12.62 9.54 19.33
N GLY A 263 -12.01 10.32 18.42
CA GLY A 263 -11.01 11.32 18.76
C GLY A 263 -9.61 10.78 19.10
N LYS A 264 -9.38 9.47 19.03
CA LYS A 264 -8.08 8.81 19.21
C LYS A 264 -7.56 8.25 17.91
N TYR A 265 -6.23 8.17 17.79
CA TYR A 265 -5.56 7.54 16.66
C TYR A 265 -5.21 6.10 17.01
N TYR A 266 -5.48 5.20 16.10
CA TYR A 266 -5.19 3.78 16.22
C TYR A 266 -4.29 3.34 15.08
N LEU A 267 -3.22 2.66 15.42
CA LEU A 267 -2.23 2.15 14.45
C LEU A 267 -2.19 0.63 14.52
N ILE A 268 -2.12 -0.02 13.38
CA ILE A 268 -1.78 -1.44 13.22
C ILE A 268 -0.53 -1.51 12.35
N ALA A 269 0.40 -2.38 12.73
CA ALA A 269 1.64 -2.63 12.01
C ALA A 269 2.02 -4.11 12.13
N SER A 270 3.03 -4.55 11.39
CA SER A 270 3.65 -5.86 11.52
C SER A 270 5.02 -5.78 12.21
N GLY A 271 5.59 -6.92 12.58
CA GLY A 271 7.03 -7.04 12.82
C GLY A 271 7.80 -7.18 11.50
N CYS A 272 9.13 -7.23 11.59
CA CYS A 272 10.05 -7.34 10.45
C CYS A 272 10.52 -8.79 10.30
N THR A 273 9.83 -9.59 9.50
CA THR A 273 10.14 -11.01 9.25
C THR A 273 10.24 -11.35 7.76
N GLY A 274 10.48 -10.35 6.91
CA GLY A 274 10.48 -10.49 5.46
C GLY A 274 9.12 -10.93 4.94
N TRP A 275 9.08 -11.95 4.08
CA TRP A 275 7.83 -12.46 3.52
C TRP A 275 7.03 -13.38 4.46
N ALA A 276 7.62 -13.81 5.58
CA ALA A 276 6.91 -14.65 6.55
C ALA A 276 5.92 -13.81 7.36
N PRO A 277 4.64 -14.23 7.46
CA PRO A 277 3.67 -13.51 8.26
C PRO A 277 3.98 -13.61 9.75
N ASN A 278 3.67 -12.55 10.49
CA ASN A 278 3.89 -12.45 11.94
C ASN A 278 2.67 -11.83 12.64
N ALA A 279 2.72 -11.80 13.98
CA ALA A 279 1.65 -11.19 14.76
C ALA A 279 1.52 -9.69 14.50
N ALA A 280 0.31 -9.23 14.23
CA ALA A 280 0.02 -7.81 14.14
C ALA A 280 0.29 -7.13 15.49
N ARG A 281 0.72 -5.89 15.43
CA ARG A 281 0.94 -4.99 16.56
C ARG A 281 -0.05 -3.84 16.47
N SER A 282 -0.58 -3.41 17.59
CA SER A 282 -1.49 -2.28 17.60
C SER A 282 -1.11 -1.28 18.68
N ALA A 283 -1.51 -0.03 18.47
CA ALA A 283 -1.27 1.04 19.42
C ALA A 283 -2.36 2.11 19.32
N VAL A 284 -2.49 2.91 20.38
CA VAL A 284 -3.42 4.03 20.47
C VAL A 284 -2.72 5.30 20.97
N ALA A 285 -3.15 6.47 20.48
CA ALA A 285 -2.70 7.76 20.96
C ALA A 285 -3.84 8.79 20.94
N LYS A 286 -3.77 9.78 21.83
CA LYS A 286 -4.65 10.96 21.81
C LYS A 286 -4.20 12.01 20.79
N ASN A 287 -2.93 12.00 20.43
CA ASN A 287 -2.33 12.88 19.46
C ASN A 287 -1.54 12.06 18.44
N ILE A 288 -1.60 12.40 17.17
CA ILE A 288 -0.89 11.65 16.11
C ILE A 288 0.63 11.64 16.33
N ALA A 289 1.19 12.71 16.90
CA ALA A 289 2.59 12.76 17.29
C ALA A 289 2.92 11.94 18.56
N GLY A 290 1.93 11.30 19.18
CA GLY A 290 2.08 10.54 20.41
C GLY A 290 1.88 11.38 21.68
N PRO A 291 2.22 10.83 22.87
CA PRO A 291 2.79 9.52 23.05
C PRO A 291 1.83 8.38 22.63
N TRP A 292 2.39 7.35 22.03
CA TRP A 292 1.67 6.14 21.63
C TRP A 292 1.75 5.08 22.74
N MET A 293 0.63 4.45 23.06
CA MET A 293 0.54 3.31 23.95
C MET A 293 0.32 2.04 23.13
N GLU A 294 1.25 1.09 23.22
CA GLU A 294 1.09 -0.22 22.58
C GLU A 294 -0.06 -1.00 23.26
N LEU A 295 -0.83 -1.67 22.42
CA LEU A 295 -1.95 -2.53 22.79
C LEU A 295 -1.55 -4.00 22.54
N LYS A 296 -2.47 -4.92 22.85
CA LYS A 296 -2.31 -6.34 22.54
C LYS A 296 -2.41 -6.58 21.03
N ASN A 297 -2.00 -7.79 20.57
CA ASN A 297 -2.29 -8.23 19.21
C ASN A 297 -3.79 -8.04 18.91
N PRO A 298 -4.16 -7.29 17.87
CA PRO A 298 -5.57 -7.06 17.53
C PRO A 298 -6.26 -8.31 16.99
N CYS A 299 -5.51 -9.29 16.45
CA CYS A 299 -6.07 -10.52 15.92
C CYS A 299 -6.40 -11.51 17.04
N VAL A 300 -7.56 -12.15 16.96
CA VAL A 300 -8.01 -13.14 17.92
C VAL A 300 -8.45 -14.44 17.22
N GLY A 301 -8.32 -15.57 17.93
CA GLY A 301 -8.66 -16.90 17.42
C GLY A 301 -7.51 -17.60 16.67
N PRO A 302 -7.82 -18.66 15.91
CA PRO A 302 -6.84 -19.41 15.15
C PRO A 302 -6.04 -18.55 14.17
N LYS A 303 -4.71 -18.79 14.07
CA LYS A 303 -3.77 -18.02 13.24
C LYS A 303 -3.61 -16.53 13.60
N ALA A 304 -4.12 -16.08 14.76
CA ALA A 304 -3.93 -14.70 15.24
C ALA A 304 -2.44 -14.34 15.39
N GLY A 305 -1.59 -15.29 15.77
CA GLY A 305 -0.14 -15.11 15.91
C GLY A 305 0.62 -14.84 14.61
N ILE A 306 -0.04 -14.98 13.47
CA ILE A 306 0.51 -14.68 12.14
C ILE A 306 -0.43 -13.76 11.34
N THR A 307 -1.29 -12.99 12.00
CA THR A 307 -2.25 -12.09 11.35
C THR A 307 -3.04 -12.81 10.25
N PHE A 308 -3.48 -14.05 10.51
CA PHE A 308 -4.19 -14.93 9.56
C PHE A 308 -3.42 -15.19 8.25
N GLY A 309 -2.10 -14.99 8.25
CA GLY A 309 -1.22 -15.12 7.08
C GLY A 309 -0.99 -13.80 6.32
N GLY A 310 -1.55 -12.69 6.78
CA GLY A 310 -1.45 -11.38 6.10
C GLY A 310 -0.51 -10.40 6.78
N GLN A 311 -0.25 -9.30 6.06
CA GLN A 311 0.45 -8.11 6.55
C GLN A 311 -0.40 -6.88 6.27
N SER A 312 -0.57 -5.99 7.27
CA SER A 312 -1.39 -4.77 7.16
C SER A 312 -0.99 -3.90 5.97
N THR A 313 -1.97 -3.23 5.36
CA THR A 313 -1.74 -2.27 4.28
C THR A 313 -2.48 -0.96 4.50
N PHE A 314 -3.73 -1.03 4.97
CA PHE A 314 -4.57 0.13 5.15
C PHE A 314 -5.68 -0.14 6.17
N ILE A 315 -6.28 0.93 6.72
CA ILE A 315 -7.53 0.88 7.47
C ILE A 315 -8.52 1.80 6.76
N LEU A 316 -9.58 1.21 6.23
CA LEU A 316 -10.59 1.92 5.44
C LEU A 316 -11.77 2.35 6.30
N PRO A 317 -12.03 3.67 6.47
CA PRO A 317 -13.29 4.15 7.01
C PRO A 317 -14.40 3.93 5.98
N VAL A 318 -15.50 3.27 6.39
CA VAL A 318 -16.61 2.95 5.47
C VAL A 318 -17.58 4.12 5.38
N GLN A 319 -17.75 4.65 4.19
CA GLN A 319 -18.66 5.77 3.95
C GLN A 319 -20.12 5.40 4.22
N GLY A 320 -20.87 6.31 4.83
CA GLY A 320 -22.26 6.04 5.24
C GLY A 320 -22.41 5.19 6.51
N LYS A 321 -21.30 4.68 7.08
CA LYS A 321 -21.30 3.89 8.32
C LYS A 321 -20.31 4.52 9.34
N PRO A 322 -20.69 5.60 10.03
CA PRO A 322 -19.79 6.31 10.96
C PRO A 322 -19.19 5.41 12.04
N GLY A 323 -17.87 5.49 12.23
CA GLY A 323 -17.15 4.69 13.22
C GLY A 323 -16.94 3.23 12.84
N LYS A 324 -17.30 2.84 11.61
CA LYS A 324 -17.06 1.50 11.06
C LYS A 324 -15.85 1.52 10.12
N PHE A 325 -15.01 0.51 10.26
CA PHE A 325 -13.75 0.40 9.52
C PHE A 325 -13.53 -1.01 9.04
N ILE A 326 -12.81 -1.12 7.93
CA ILE A 326 -12.30 -2.38 7.39
C ILE A 326 -10.78 -2.39 7.56
N PHE A 327 -10.24 -3.40 8.22
CA PHE A 327 -8.82 -3.70 8.21
C PHE A 327 -8.48 -4.35 6.88
N MET A 328 -7.48 -3.80 6.18
CA MET A 328 -6.97 -4.33 4.92
C MET A 328 -5.55 -4.85 5.12
N ALA A 329 -5.29 -6.04 4.63
CA ALA A 329 -3.98 -6.68 4.64
C ALA A 329 -3.80 -7.51 3.37
N ASP A 330 -2.55 -7.81 3.02
CA ASP A 330 -2.20 -8.68 1.91
C ASP A 330 -1.58 -9.98 2.43
N ILE A 331 -1.99 -11.09 1.83
CA ILE A 331 -1.36 -12.39 1.96
C ILE A 331 -0.36 -12.52 0.81
N TRP A 332 0.91 -12.27 1.10
CA TRP A 332 1.97 -12.26 0.11
C TRP A 332 2.27 -13.66 -0.44
N ARG A 333 2.55 -13.75 -1.72
CA ARG A 333 2.97 -14.96 -2.41
C ARG A 333 4.24 -14.70 -3.23
N PRO A 334 5.42 -14.64 -2.59
CA PRO A 334 6.66 -14.19 -3.26
C PRO A 334 7.13 -15.12 -4.39
N LYS A 335 6.70 -16.38 -4.43
CA LYS A 335 7.00 -17.32 -5.53
C LYS A 335 6.17 -17.09 -6.78
N ASN A 336 5.03 -16.38 -6.66
CA ASN A 336 4.21 -15.88 -7.75
C ASN A 336 3.49 -14.62 -7.28
N ALA A 337 4.15 -13.47 -7.49
CA ALA A 337 3.76 -12.20 -6.88
C ALA A 337 2.32 -11.75 -7.28
N ILE A 338 1.88 -12.05 -8.51
CA ILE A 338 0.54 -11.71 -9.00
C ILE A 338 -0.57 -12.48 -8.26
N ASP A 339 -0.25 -13.65 -7.67
CA ASP A 339 -1.19 -14.49 -6.93
C ASP A 339 -1.38 -14.07 -5.47
N GLY A 340 -0.90 -12.90 -5.05
CA GLY A 340 -1.19 -12.33 -3.73
C GLY A 340 -2.70 -12.27 -3.46
N ARG A 341 -3.10 -12.45 -2.19
CA ARG A 341 -4.51 -12.44 -1.79
C ARG A 341 -4.78 -11.29 -0.84
N TYR A 342 -6.05 -10.91 -0.76
CA TYR A 342 -6.51 -9.81 0.07
C TYR A 342 -7.21 -10.34 1.31
N LEU A 343 -6.84 -9.79 2.45
CA LEU A 343 -7.44 -10.09 3.74
C LEU A 343 -8.11 -8.81 4.24
N TRP A 344 -9.44 -8.71 4.01
CA TRP A 344 -10.24 -7.60 4.48
C TRP A 344 -11.18 -8.08 5.57
N LEU A 345 -11.09 -7.48 6.77
CA LEU A 345 -11.86 -7.89 7.94
C LEU A 345 -12.56 -6.70 8.58
N PRO A 346 -13.78 -6.89 9.12
CA PRO A 346 -14.45 -5.86 9.91
C PRO A 346 -13.66 -5.60 11.19
N MET A 347 -13.48 -4.31 11.52
CA MET A 347 -12.82 -3.90 12.77
C MET A 347 -13.86 -3.68 13.88
N LYS A 348 -13.56 -4.24 15.06
CA LYS A 348 -14.33 -4.02 16.28
C LYS A 348 -13.43 -3.41 17.36
N TRP A 349 -14.04 -2.79 18.37
CA TRP A 349 -13.35 -2.27 19.54
C TRP A 349 -13.96 -2.80 20.84
N GLU A 350 -13.10 -3.21 21.77
CA GLU A 350 -13.42 -3.48 23.16
C GLU A 350 -12.65 -2.46 24.01
N GLY A 351 -13.33 -1.38 24.43
CA GLY A 351 -12.65 -0.22 24.99
C GLY A 351 -11.71 0.42 23.95
N ASP A 352 -10.43 0.49 24.27
CA ASP A 352 -9.38 0.94 23.34
C ASP A 352 -8.73 -0.21 22.55
N GLN A 353 -9.03 -1.48 22.87
CA GLN A 353 -8.47 -2.61 22.16
C GLN A 353 -9.17 -2.82 20.81
N ILE A 354 -8.38 -2.92 19.74
CA ILE A 354 -8.87 -3.34 18.42
C ILE A 354 -9.03 -4.87 18.43
N ILE A 355 -10.14 -5.34 17.86
CA ILE A 355 -10.43 -6.77 17.69
C ILE A 355 -10.64 -7.08 16.21
N LEU A 356 -9.84 -8.00 15.70
CA LEU A 356 -9.92 -8.55 14.35
C LEU A 356 -10.15 -10.06 14.47
N GLU A 357 -11.27 -10.53 13.97
CA GLU A 357 -11.62 -11.95 13.93
C GLU A 357 -11.64 -12.42 12.49
N TRP A 358 -11.13 -13.61 12.23
CA TRP A 358 -11.27 -14.25 10.92
C TRP A 358 -12.74 -14.49 10.59
N LYS A 359 -13.09 -14.21 9.35
CA LYS A 359 -14.39 -14.51 8.75
C LYS A 359 -14.13 -15.18 7.40
N ASP A 360 -14.71 -16.36 7.17
CA ASP A 360 -14.63 -16.99 5.85
C ASP A 360 -15.41 -16.18 4.81
N GLU A 361 -16.52 -15.59 5.24
CA GLU A 361 -17.36 -14.69 4.45
C GLU A 361 -18.01 -13.65 5.35
N TRP A 362 -18.15 -12.41 4.87
CA TRP A 362 -18.83 -11.34 5.58
C TRP A 362 -19.29 -10.22 4.64
N THR A 363 -20.22 -9.39 5.09
CA THR A 363 -20.80 -8.27 4.34
C THR A 363 -20.67 -6.96 5.09
N LEU A 364 -20.95 -5.84 4.43
CA LEU A 364 -20.99 -4.51 5.11
C LEU A 364 -22.04 -4.43 6.22
N ASP A 365 -23.01 -5.33 6.27
CA ASP A 365 -24.01 -5.37 7.34
C ASP A 365 -23.47 -6.02 8.62
N ASP A 366 -22.34 -6.70 8.55
CA ASP A 366 -21.61 -7.26 9.70
C ASP A 366 -20.75 -6.21 10.45
N LEU A 367 -20.67 -4.96 9.96
CA LEU A 367 -19.89 -3.87 10.57
C LEU A 367 -20.56 -3.24 11.80
#